data_8696f762b0c786af7699ccdfa4c5c4ec
#
_entry.id   8696f762b0c786af7699ccdfa4c5c4ec
#
_cell.length_a   1.000
_cell.length_b   1.000
_cell.length_c   1.000
_cell.angle_alpha   90.00
_cell.angle_beta   90.00
_cell.angle_gamma   90.00
#
_symmetry.space_group_name_H-M   'P 1'
#
loop_
_entity.id
_entity.type
_entity.pdbx_description
1 polymer ?
#
loop_
_entity_poly.entity_id
_entity_poly.type
_entity_poly.pdbx_seq_one_letter_code
_entity_poly.pdbx_strand_id
1 'polypeptide(L)'
;MTREDDGHWIPLKLSSAVKRIYEPHRIKILKGGRGGTKSWTAADYHIQGAMMYGWRVLCGRETQKSIEESVHRLLQDRIEALGVGWFFDVTQKNIRGRNGSIFSYAGITDVGAEGLKSYEGYQRFWGEEAHKFSRKSIDLLVPTFRKDGSELMFTLNPELVTDEIWARFIDSDDPRVLVLNCSWRDNPWFPAELEAERQEFLRQVKQGKREQWEYDWIWEGKPKPAVDGAIYANQVAKVLEEKRLGHYPHDPALYTHLVWDLGWDDSMSIAFVQRDAGTVRFIDFIEDNHRTYDSYVAEIRERAQANGYRIALDGREGGKAWLPHDGASKNAQTGKSGNDTVRELGLEVGTNSDGKDGVPNIGIDARIRVGRSLFAKCVFHRETCQPLFNRLQRYARRINKETGQATGVKKDGNDHAGDMFTYVAVIEKELTNEPEPMTLDDDDRDVGFAF
;
A
#
# COMPACT_ATOMS: atom_id res chain seq x y z
N MET A 1 -0.86 39.45 36.39
CA MET A 1 0.31 38.56 36.52
C MET A 1 1.47 39.31 35.94
N THR A 2 2.26 39.90 36.75
CA THR A 2 3.50 40.59 36.38
C THR A 2 4.56 39.53 36.11
N ARG A 3 4.94 39.36 34.87
CA ARG A 3 6.11 38.58 34.47
C ARG A 3 7.34 39.47 34.50
N GLU A 4 8.11 39.37 35.53
CA GLU A 4 9.54 39.59 35.47
C GLU A 4 10.18 38.32 34.89
N ASP A 5 10.10 38.17 33.57
CA ASP A 5 10.92 37.26 32.82
C ASP A 5 11.77 38.12 31.90
N ASP A 6 13.06 38.06 32.08
CA ASP A 6 14.05 38.57 31.13
C ASP A 6 13.78 37.87 29.78
N GLY A 7 12.97 38.54 28.94
CA GLY A 7 12.40 37.96 27.74
C GLY A 7 13.45 37.48 26.74
N HIS A 8 13.95 36.29 26.93
CA HIS A 8 14.77 35.59 25.96
C HIS A 8 13.86 35.08 24.83
N TRP A 9 13.68 35.92 23.82
CA TRP A 9 13.04 35.51 22.59
C TRP A 9 13.95 34.56 21.84
N ILE A 10 13.52 33.33 21.66
CA ILE A 10 14.19 32.34 20.81
C ILE A 10 13.63 32.49 19.41
N PRO A 11 14.37 33.07 18.46
CA PRO A 11 13.90 33.21 17.09
C PRO A 11 13.92 31.86 16.42
N LEU A 12 12.76 31.18 16.33
CA LEU A 12 12.62 30.03 15.50
C LEU A 12 12.60 30.41 14.03
N LYS A 13 13.62 29.99 13.30
CA LYS A 13 13.65 30.15 11.85
C LYS A 13 12.88 28.97 11.25
N LEU A 14 11.65 29.21 10.85
CA LEU A 14 10.81 28.23 10.13
C LEU A 14 10.69 28.63 8.67
N SER A 15 10.72 27.64 7.79
CA SER A 15 10.29 27.81 6.41
C SER A 15 8.85 28.32 6.36
N SER A 16 8.53 29.17 5.38
CA SER A 16 7.17 29.68 5.17
C SER A 16 6.15 28.55 4.97
N ALA A 17 6.56 27.43 4.37
CA ALA A 17 5.74 26.25 4.12
C ALA A 17 5.19 25.59 5.40
N VAL A 18 5.90 25.74 6.53
CA VAL A 18 5.52 25.10 7.80
C VAL A 18 4.98 26.05 8.87
N LYS A 19 4.81 27.34 8.57
CA LYS A 19 4.28 28.31 9.55
C LYS A 19 2.91 27.95 10.11
N ARG A 20 2.10 27.27 9.31
CA ARG A 20 0.77 26.78 9.72
C ARG A 20 0.82 25.70 10.82
N ILE A 21 2.01 25.20 11.21
CA ILE A 21 2.16 24.23 12.31
C ILE A 21 1.57 24.72 13.63
N TYR A 22 1.46 26.06 13.81
CA TYR A 22 0.87 26.66 15.00
C TYR A 22 -0.66 26.75 14.98
N GLU A 23 -1.30 26.46 13.84
CA GLU A 23 -2.75 26.37 13.77
C GLU A 23 -3.24 25.17 14.61
N PRO A 24 -4.34 25.34 15.37
CA PRO A 24 -4.83 24.27 16.23
C PRO A 24 -5.49 23.16 15.38
N HIS A 25 -4.85 22.01 15.30
CA HIS A 25 -5.38 20.81 14.66
C HIS A 25 -5.06 19.59 15.52
N ARG A 26 -6.01 18.65 15.53
CA ARG A 26 -5.86 17.39 16.28
C ARG A 26 -4.72 16.53 15.75
N ILE A 27 -4.61 16.44 14.44
CA ILE A 27 -3.61 15.67 13.72
C ILE A 27 -2.79 16.62 12.84
N LYS A 28 -1.48 16.56 12.95
CA LYS A 28 -0.54 17.33 12.13
C LYS A 28 0.42 16.40 11.39
N ILE A 29 0.46 16.51 10.09
CA ILE A 29 1.31 15.68 9.24
C ILE A 29 2.36 16.56 8.56
N LEU A 30 3.63 16.29 8.80
CA LEU A 30 4.75 16.88 8.08
C LEU A 30 5.33 15.84 7.13
N LYS A 31 5.01 15.94 5.85
CA LYS A 31 5.49 15.00 4.83
C LYS A 31 6.40 15.68 3.81
N GLY A 32 7.29 14.92 3.19
CA GLY A 32 8.17 15.42 2.12
C GLY A 32 9.40 14.57 1.92
N GLY A 33 10.22 14.94 0.95
CA GLY A 33 11.46 14.27 0.64
C GLY A 33 12.62 14.58 1.59
N ARG A 34 13.83 14.18 1.19
CA ARG A 34 15.06 14.49 1.93
C ARG A 34 15.34 15.99 1.96
N GLY A 35 15.90 16.47 3.07
CA GLY A 35 16.29 17.87 3.24
C GLY A 35 15.14 18.84 3.49
N GLY A 36 13.89 18.39 3.62
CA GLY A 36 12.71 19.23 3.85
C GLY A 36 12.51 19.70 5.29
N THR A 37 13.48 19.56 6.20
CA THR A 37 13.46 20.03 7.60
C THR A 37 12.34 19.48 8.50
N LYS A 38 11.60 18.46 8.10
CA LYS A 38 10.45 17.92 8.85
C LYS A 38 10.73 17.64 10.33
N SER A 39 11.75 16.84 10.61
CA SER A 39 12.10 16.41 11.97
C SER A 39 12.67 17.59 12.80
N TRP A 40 13.39 18.51 12.18
CA TRP A 40 13.85 19.76 12.84
C TRP A 40 12.68 20.66 13.22
N THR A 41 11.75 20.85 12.30
CA THR A 41 10.53 21.64 12.55
C THR A 41 9.69 21.04 13.68
N ALA A 42 9.52 19.73 13.69
CA ALA A 42 8.80 19.02 14.75
C ALA A 42 9.52 19.15 16.11
N ALA A 43 10.85 19.00 16.14
CA ALA A 43 11.65 19.15 17.36
C ALA A 43 11.52 20.58 17.92
N ASP A 44 11.73 21.59 17.09
CA ASP A 44 11.67 23.01 17.49
C ASP A 44 10.28 23.39 18.00
N TYR A 45 9.21 22.92 17.34
CA TYR A 45 7.83 23.12 17.78
C TYR A 45 7.56 22.52 19.17
N HIS A 46 8.03 21.29 19.41
CA HIS A 46 7.81 20.65 20.69
C HIS A 46 8.71 21.21 21.80
N ILE A 47 9.96 21.62 21.50
CA ILE A 47 10.85 22.30 22.46
C ILE A 47 10.22 23.61 22.90
N GLN A 48 9.74 24.43 21.95
CA GLN A 48 9.09 25.70 22.25
C GLN A 48 7.83 25.48 23.11
N GLY A 49 6.98 24.54 22.73
CA GLY A 49 5.76 24.25 23.49
C GLY A 49 6.04 23.67 24.88
N ALA A 50 7.10 22.86 25.04
CA ALA A 50 7.56 22.39 26.33
C ALA A 50 7.99 23.55 27.23
N MET A 51 8.71 24.53 26.69
CA MET A 51 9.14 25.72 27.46
C MET A 51 7.95 26.63 27.82
N MET A 52 7.09 26.93 26.87
CA MET A 52 6.02 27.91 27.04
C MET A 52 4.82 27.37 27.84
N TYR A 53 4.47 26.10 27.63
CA TYR A 53 3.21 25.53 28.14
C TYR A 53 3.40 24.31 29.03
N GLY A 54 4.64 23.88 29.31
CA GLY A 54 4.89 22.70 30.12
C GLY A 54 4.43 21.40 29.49
N TRP A 55 4.48 21.27 28.15
CA TRP A 55 3.98 20.08 27.48
C TRP A 55 4.74 18.81 27.89
N ARG A 56 3.96 17.75 28.05
CA ARG A 56 4.47 16.39 28.15
C ARG A 56 4.35 15.76 26.76
N VAL A 57 5.48 15.42 26.16
CA VAL A 57 5.59 14.94 24.79
C VAL A 57 6.03 13.48 24.80
N LEU A 58 5.25 12.61 24.16
CA LEU A 58 5.68 11.25 23.86
C LEU A 58 6.22 11.23 22.43
N CYS A 59 7.49 10.92 22.27
CA CYS A 59 8.11 10.67 20.97
C CYS A 59 8.02 9.17 20.66
N GLY A 60 7.44 8.81 19.50
CA GLY A 60 7.14 7.42 19.14
C GLY A 60 7.64 7.03 17.76
N ARG A 61 8.04 5.75 17.63
CA ARG A 61 8.19 5.02 16.36
C ARG A 61 7.39 3.73 16.45
N GLU A 62 7.20 3.04 15.34
CA GLU A 62 6.53 1.73 15.38
C GLU A 62 7.27 0.76 16.32
N THR A 63 8.61 0.70 16.24
CA THR A 63 9.46 -0.13 17.11
C THR A 63 10.52 0.69 17.85
N GLN A 64 10.92 0.25 19.04
CA GLN A 64 11.79 0.99 19.96
C GLN A 64 13.26 1.11 19.50
N LYS A 65 13.79 0.11 18.78
CA LYS A 65 15.24 -0.07 18.52
C LYS A 65 16.01 1.14 17.96
N SER A 66 15.35 2.19 17.51
CA SER A 66 16.01 3.33 16.87
C SER A 66 15.56 4.71 17.36
N ILE A 67 14.61 4.77 18.33
CA ILE A 67 14.02 6.05 18.72
C ILE A 67 14.94 6.84 19.67
N GLU A 68 15.57 6.13 20.62
CA GLU A 68 16.47 6.76 21.59
C GLU A 68 17.69 7.39 20.90
N GLU A 69 18.26 6.70 19.92
CA GLU A 69 19.45 7.18 19.21
C GLU A 69 19.16 8.34 18.25
N SER A 70 17.97 8.38 17.63
CA SER A 70 17.67 9.36 16.57
C SER A 70 16.90 10.58 17.06
N VAL A 71 15.75 10.39 17.70
CA VAL A 71 14.86 11.49 18.14
C VAL A 71 15.43 12.18 19.38
N HIS A 72 15.96 11.39 20.33
CA HIS A 72 16.58 11.95 21.52
C HIS A 72 17.78 12.80 21.17
N ARG A 73 18.69 12.29 20.35
CA ARG A 73 19.86 13.04 19.89
C ARG A 73 19.46 14.29 19.10
N LEU A 74 18.46 14.19 18.21
CA LEU A 74 17.96 15.36 17.49
C LEU A 74 17.44 16.44 18.45
N LEU A 75 16.65 16.08 19.45
CA LEU A 75 16.16 17.04 20.46
C LEU A 75 17.32 17.67 21.22
N GLN A 76 18.33 16.90 21.61
CA GLN A 76 19.53 17.40 22.28
C GLN A 76 20.28 18.39 21.40
N ASP A 77 20.57 18.04 20.14
CA ASP A 77 21.25 18.92 19.19
C ASP A 77 20.46 20.23 18.95
N ARG A 78 19.10 20.14 18.90
CA ARG A 78 18.25 21.33 18.73
C ARG A 78 18.22 22.21 19.98
N ILE A 79 18.14 21.62 21.17
CA ILE A 79 18.22 22.33 22.46
C ILE A 79 19.54 23.13 22.55
N GLU A 80 20.64 22.52 22.13
CA GLU A 80 21.94 23.17 22.11
C GLU A 80 21.99 24.29 21.06
N ALA A 81 21.55 24.00 19.83
CA ALA A 81 21.53 24.97 18.72
C ALA A 81 20.62 26.18 18.99
N LEU A 82 19.54 26.01 19.74
CA LEU A 82 18.62 27.05 20.18
C LEU A 82 19.14 27.83 21.42
N GLY A 83 20.24 27.39 22.06
CA GLY A 83 20.80 27.99 23.24
C GLY A 83 19.94 27.87 24.51
N VAL A 84 19.06 26.83 24.55
CA VAL A 84 18.11 26.66 25.66
C VAL A 84 18.48 25.51 26.61
N GLY A 85 19.71 25.01 26.56
CA GLY A 85 20.22 23.98 27.47
C GLY A 85 20.09 24.33 28.95
N TRP A 86 20.08 25.63 29.30
CA TRP A 86 19.85 26.09 30.68
C TRP A 86 18.46 25.71 31.23
N PHE A 87 17.48 25.47 30.35
CA PHE A 87 16.12 25.17 30.74
C PHE A 87 15.88 23.66 30.87
N PHE A 88 16.62 22.82 30.13
CA PHE A 88 16.41 21.39 30.06
C PHE A 88 17.52 20.60 30.76
N ASP A 89 17.11 19.61 31.54
CA ASP A 89 17.97 18.54 32.04
C ASP A 89 17.87 17.35 31.08
N VAL A 90 18.98 17.07 30.39
CA VAL A 90 19.06 16.01 29.36
C VAL A 90 19.72 14.79 29.95
N THR A 91 18.95 13.71 30.11
CA THR A 91 19.46 12.40 30.58
C THR A 91 19.41 11.40 29.42
N GLN A 92 20.00 10.23 29.57
CA GLN A 92 19.95 9.18 28.53
C GLN A 92 18.52 8.69 28.22
N LYS A 93 17.59 8.78 29.19
CA LYS A 93 16.22 8.22 29.04
C LYS A 93 15.15 9.25 28.76
N ASN A 94 15.35 10.50 29.12
CA ASN A 94 14.37 11.56 28.95
C ASN A 94 15.01 12.96 28.99
N ILE A 95 14.24 13.93 28.55
CA ILE A 95 14.60 15.34 28.64
C ILE A 95 13.52 16.02 29.47
N ARG A 96 13.91 16.72 30.54
CA ARG A 96 13.01 17.40 31.48
C ARG A 96 13.23 18.89 31.48
N GLY A 97 12.18 19.68 31.36
CA GLY A 97 12.22 21.11 31.52
C GLY A 97 11.95 21.53 32.97
N ARG A 98 12.49 22.71 33.36
CA ARG A 98 12.33 23.28 34.71
C ARG A 98 10.89 23.54 35.12
N ASN A 99 9.97 23.66 34.18
CA ASN A 99 8.52 23.83 34.42
C ASN A 99 7.74 22.51 34.50
N GLY A 100 8.43 21.36 34.58
CA GLY A 100 7.82 20.02 34.63
C GLY A 100 7.47 19.41 33.26
N SER A 101 7.82 20.09 32.18
CA SER A 101 7.72 19.48 30.83
C SER A 101 8.65 18.29 30.72
N ILE A 102 8.29 17.34 29.86
CA ILE A 102 9.06 16.12 29.66
C ILE A 102 8.92 15.59 28.25
N PHE A 103 10.03 15.09 27.69
CA PHE A 103 10.05 14.25 26.51
C PHE A 103 10.34 12.81 26.93
N SER A 104 9.48 11.92 26.53
CA SER A 104 9.60 10.47 26.76
C SER A 104 9.58 9.72 25.42
N TYR A 105 10.08 8.49 25.38
CA TYR A 105 10.27 7.72 24.15
C TYR A 105 9.61 6.36 24.25
N ALA A 106 8.96 5.89 23.17
CA ALA A 106 8.35 4.57 23.14
C ALA A 106 8.30 3.98 21.71
N GLY A 107 8.57 2.67 21.59
CA GLY A 107 8.14 1.86 20.46
C GLY A 107 6.67 1.46 20.67
N ILE A 108 5.80 1.81 19.75
CA ILE A 108 4.35 1.67 19.99
C ILE A 108 3.92 0.19 20.03
N THR A 109 4.50 -0.64 19.16
CA THR A 109 4.27 -2.10 19.20
C THR A 109 4.85 -2.75 20.44
N ASP A 110 5.99 -2.25 20.95
CA ASP A 110 6.70 -2.84 22.07
C ASP A 110 5.99 -2.56 23.41
N VAL A 111 5.40 -1.37 23.52
CA VAL A 111 4.68 -0.93 24.73
C VAL A 111 3.28 -1.54 24.83
N GLY A 112 2.63 -1.79 23.69
CA GLY A 112 1.28 -2.32 23.63
C GLY A 112 0.21 -1.43 24.27
N ALA A 113 -1.03 -1.93 24.34
CA ALA A 113 -2.16 -1.16 24.83
C ALA A 113 -2.06 -0.79 26.32
N GLU A 114 -1.53 -1.69 27.17
CA GLU A 114 -1.39 -1.45 28.61
C GLU A 114 -0.33 -0.40 28.92
N GLY A 115 0.82 -0.48 28.27
CA GLY A 115 1.88 0.49 28.47
C GLY A 115 1.52 1.88 27.96
N LEU A 116 0.76 1.99 26.87
CA LEU A 116 0.28 3.27 26.35
C LEU A 116 -0.66 4.00 27.32
N LYS A 117 -1.39 3.29 28.16
CA LYS A 117 -2.23 3.91 29.21
C LYS A 117 -1.42 4.79 30.17
N SER A 118 -0.15 4.50 30.41
CA SER A 118 0.72 5.33 31.24
C SER A 118 0.95 6.74 30.69
N TYR A 119 0.68 6.95 29.39
CA TYR A 119 0.82 8.22 28.69
C TYR A 119 -0.48 9.01 28.53
N GLU A 120 -1.59 8.58 29.12
CA GLU A 120 -2.89 9.30 29.06
C GLU A 120 -2.79 10.75 29.57
N GLY A 121 -1.83 11.05 30.43
CA GLY A 121 -1.54 12.39 30.92
C GLY A 121 -0.77 13.30 29.97
N TYR A 122 -0.34 12.81 28.82
CA TYR A 122 0.44 13.57 27.84
C TYR A 122 -0.46 14.38 26.91
N GLN A 123 0.01 15.59 26.54
CA GLN A 123 -0.72 16.47 25.64
C GLN A 123 -0.26 16.33 24.18
N ARG A 124 0.96 15.85 23.97
CA ARG A 124 1.59 15.81 22.63
C ARG A 124 2.14 14.42 22.35
N PHE A 125 1.91 13.99 21.13
CA PHE A 125 2.57 12.84 20.53
C PHE A 125 3.34 13.30 19.28
N TRP A 126 4.56 12.84 19.15
CA TRP A 126 5.35 13.00 17.94
C TRP A 126 5.78 11.64 17.40
N GLY A 127 5.14 11.19 16.32
CA GLY A 127 5.48 9.97 15.59
C GLY A 127 6.48 10.25 14.48
N GLU A 128 7.68 9.68 14.59
CA GLU A 128 8.76 9.81 13.62
C GLU A 128 8.82 8.55 12.74
N GLU A 129 9.20 8.70 11.44
CA GLU A 129 9.09 7.65 10.42
C GLU A 129 7.68 7.07 10.31
N ALA A 130 6.68 7.93 10.31
CA ALA A 130 5.29 7.52 10.50
C ALA A 130 4.69 6.70 9.34
N HIS A 131 5.36 6.56 8.20
CA HIS A 131 4.99 5.61 7.14
C HIS A 131 5.01 4.14 7.62
N LYS A 132 5.69 3.84 8.73
CA LYS A 132 5.78 2.49 9.30
C LYS A 132 4.66 2.15 10.27
N PHE A 133 3.87 3.14 10.74
CA PHE A 133 2.83 2.87 11.71
C PHE A 133 1.74 1.96 11.15
N SER A 134 1.48 0.87 11.86
CA SER A 134 0.41 -0.06 11.54
C SER A 134 -0.96 0.51 11.95
N ARG A 135 -2.02 -0.01 11.32
CA ARG A 135 -3.41 0.31 11.69
C ARG A 135 -3.65 0.09 13.18
N LYS A 136 -3.17 -1.04 13.72
CA LYS A 136 -3.30 -1.37 15.14
C LYS A 136 -2.63 -0.31 16.02
N SER A 137 -1.44 0.16 15.66
CA SER A 137 -0.74 1.21 16.40
C SER A 137 -1.51 2.53 16.41
N ILE A 138 -2.07 2.94 15.28
CA ILE A 138 -2.86 4.18 15.18
C ILE A 138 -4.17 4.05 15.96
N ASP A 139 -4.85 2.90 15.90
CA ASP A 139 -6.09 2.66 16.65
C ASP A 139 -5.88 2.68 18.17
N LEU A 140 -4.66 2.38 18.65
CA LEU A 140 -4.29 2.51 20.05
C LEU A 140 -3.87 3.95 20.41
N LEU A 141 -3.08 4.61 19.57
CA LEU A 141 -2.52 5.94 19.85
C LEU A 141 -3.58 7.03 19.89
N VAL A 142 -4.44 7.11 18.89
CA VAL A 142 -5.38 8.23 18.75
C VAL A 142 -6.31 8.38 19.97
N PRO A 143 -6.92 7.32 20.53
CA PRO A 143 -7.73 7.43 21.74
C PRO A 143 -6.92 7.63 23.03
N THR A 144 -5.63 7.26 23.08
CA THR A 144 -4.80 7.44 24.27
C THR A 144 -4.57 8.92 24.58
N PHE A 145 -4.38 9.75 23.57
CA PHE A 145 -4.18 11.19 23.73
C PHE A 145 -5.53 11.92 23.77
N ARG A 146 -6.21 11.88 24.91
CA ARG A 146 -7.61 12.36 25.08
C ARG A 146 -7.76 13.62 25.91
N LYS A 147 -6.66 14.24 26.36
CA LYS A 147 -6.71 15.55 27.01
C LYS A 147 -7.21 16.63 26.05
N ASP A 148 -7.95 17.60 26.60
CA ASP A 148 -8.36 18.76 25.84
C ASP A 148 -7.16 19.48 25.23
N GLY A 149 -7.24 19.82 23.93
CA GLY A 149 -6.17 20.45 23.18
C GLY A 149 -4.97 19.53 22.93
N SER A 150 -5.09 18.20 23.12
CA SER A 150 -4.01 17.28 22.75
C SER A 150 -3.87 17.14 21.26
N GLU A 151 -2.62 17.03 20.78
CA GLU A 151 -2.26 16.92 19.37
C GLU A 151 -1.35 15.73 19.11
N LEU A 152 -1.54 15.10 17.95
CA LEU A 152 -0.65 14.07 17.42
C LEU A 152 0.03 14.61 16.15
N MET A 153 1.34 14.65 16.15
CA MET A 153 2.15 15.06 15.00
C MET A 153 2.88 13.86 14.42
N PHE A 154 2.85 13.74 13.11
CA PHE A 154 3.53 12.68 12.38
C PHE A 154 4.50 13.26 11.35
N THR A 155 5.75 12.82 11.40
CA THR A 155 6.77 13.17 10.41
C THR A 155 7.10 11.96 9.56
N LEU A 156 7.06 12.11 8.23
CA LEU A 156 7.32 10.99 7.33
C LEU A 156 7.90 11.41 5.97
N ASN A 157 8.73 10.56 5.40
CA ASN A 157 8.88 10.44 3.97
C ASN A 157 7.82 9.44 3.50
N PRO A 158 6.90 9.81 2.61
CA PRO A 158 5.87 8.89 2.14
C PRO A 158 6.49 7.64 1.54
N GLU A 159 5.93 6.47 1.82
CA GLU A 159 6.38 5.24 1.19
C GLU A 159 5.34 4.73 0.20
N LEU A 160 4.16 4.35 0.66
CA LEU A 160 3.06 3.97 -0.23
C LEU A 160 1.80 4.79 0.09
N VAL A 161 0.94 5.01 -0.90
CA VAL A 161 -0.39 5.60 -0.68
C VAL A 161 -1.31 4.69 0.14
N THR A 162 -0.93 3.42 0.29
CA THR A 162 -1.65 2.42 1.09
C THR A 162 -1.18 2.33 2.54
N ASP A 163 -0.17 3.11 2.93
CA ASP A 163 0.28 3.17 4.31
C ASP A 163 -0.78 3.85 5.18
N GLU A 164 -0.94 3.37 6.42
CA GLU A 164 -2.05 3.77 7.29
C GLU A 164 -2.15 5.27 7.50
N ILE A 165 -1.03 5.96 7.72
CA ILE A 165 -1.01 7.42 7.87
C ILE A 165 -1.47 8.14 6.59
N TRP A 166 -1.08 7.62 5.43
CA TRP A 166 -1.50 8.20 4.16
C TRP A 166 -3.00 7.99 3.94
N ALA A 167 -3.45 6.75 3.96
CA ALA A 167 -4.84 6.40 3.66
C ALA A 167 -5.84 6.98 4.68
N ARG A 168 -5.45 7.05 5.96
CA ARG A 168 -6.35 7.50 7.02
C ARG A 168 -6.40 9.02 7.22
N PHE A 169 -5.28 9.71 7.01
CA PHE A 169 -5.17 11.13 7.33
C PHE A 169 -4.82 12.01 6.14
N ILE A 170 -3.91 11.60 5.25
CA ILE A 170 -3.45 12.45 4.15
C ILE A 170 -4.50 12.53 3.04
N ASP A 171 -5.14 11.41 2.71
CA ASP A 171 -6.21 11.32 1.71
C ASP A 171 -7.61 11.63 2.29
N SER A 172 -7.68 12.10 3.55
CA SER A 172 -8.97 12.40 4.18
C SER A 172 -9.33 13.89 4.06
N ASP A 173 -10.63 14.16 4.00
CA ASP A 173 -11.19 15.53 4.11
C ASP A 173 -11.51 15.92 5.56
N ASP A 174 -10.91 15.24 6.57
CA ASP A 174 -11.15 15.53 7.98
C ASP A 174 -10.58 16.92 8.35
N PRO A 175 -11.40 17.89 8.74
CA PRO A 175 -10.94 19.23 9.07
C PRO A 175 -10.02 19.29 10.30
N ARG A 176 -9.94 18.21 11.08
CA ARG A 176 -9.04 18.10 12.22
C ARG A 176 -7.60 17.74 11.82
N VAL A 177 -7.37 17.46 10.52
CA VAL A 177 -6.06 17.08 9.99
C VAL A 177 -5.43 18.25 9.25
N LEU A 178 -4.22 18.60 9.63
CA LEU A 178 -3.37 19.54 8.91
C LEU A 178 -2.23 18.80 8.22
N VAL A 179 -2.14 18.89 6.91
CA VAL A 179 -1.04 18.31 6.12
C VAL A 179 -0.13 19.44 5.64
N LEU A 180 1.15 19.36 6.02
CA LEU A 180 2.21 20.29 5.62
C LEU A 180 3.22 19.56 4.72
N ASN A 181 3.42 20.10 3.51
CA ASN A 181 4.43 19.59 2.59
C ASN A 181 5.77 20.30 2.89
N CYS A 182 6.80 19.53 3.19
CA CYS A 182 8.14 20.02 3.52
C CYS A 182 9.09 19.67 2.37
N SER A 183 9.38 20.63 1.53
CA SER A 183 10.27 20.48 0.37
C SER A 183 11.69 20.94 0.70
N TRP A 184 12.68 20.31 0.05
CA TRP A 184 14.04 20.81 0.04
C TRP A 184 14.14 22.25 -0.52
N ARG A 185 13.21 22.62 -1.41
CA ARG A 185 13.14 23.99 -1.99
C ARG A 185 12.79 25.05 -0.95
N ASP A 186 12.06 24.66 0.08
CA ASP A 186 11.64 25.56 1.17
C ASP A 186 12.68 25.61 2.29
N ASN A 187 13.77 24.84 2.20
CA ASN A 187 14.82 24.77 3.20
C ASN A 187 15.94 25.80 2.89
N PRO A 188 16.01 26.93 3.60
CA PRO A 188 17.07 27.93 3.39
C PRO A 188 18.47 27.45 3.84
N TRP A 189 18.55 26.31 4.54
CA TRP A 189 19.80 25.70 5.01
C TRP A 189 20.10 24.38 4.26
N PHE A 190 19.54 24.22 3.06
CA PHE A 190 19.77 23.00 2.29
C PHE A 190 21.26 22.85 1.98
N PRO A 191 21.93 21.78 2.43
CA PRO A 191 23.38 21.63 2.29
C PRO A 191 23.83 21.51 0.83
N ALA A 192 24.97 22.10 0.50
CA ALA A 192 25.53 22.01 -0.84
C ALA A 192 25.85 20.58 -1.28
N GLU A 193 26.26 19.72 -0.35
CA GLU A 193 26.52 18.32 -0.57
C GLU A 193 25.23 17.56 -0.97
N LEU A 194 24.11 17.85 -0.29
CA LEU A 194 22.83 17.24 -0.67
C LEU A 194 22.32 17.75 -2.02
N GLU A 195 22.58 19.04 -2.35
CA GLU A 195 22.25 19.56 -3.69
C GLU A 195 23.09 18.88 -4.77
N ALA A 196 24.38 18.66 -4.54
CA ALA A 196 25.24 17.95 -5.47
C ALA A 196 24.74 16.49 -5.71
N GLU A 197 24.36 15.78 -4.65
CA GLU A 197 23.79 14.45 -4.77
C GLU A 197 22.45 14.44 -5.51
N ARG A 198 21.60 15.42 -5.25
CA ARG A 198 20.30 15.56 -5.94
C ARG A 198 20.49 15.80 -7.44
N GLN A 199 21.45 16.65 -7.82
CA GLN A 199 21.78 16.93 -9.22
C GLN A 199 22.36 15.67 -9.91
N GLU A 200 23.23 14.95 -9.23
CA GLU A 200 23.77 13.69 -9.74
C GLU A 200 22.64 12.67 -9.97
N PHE A 201 21.70 12.56 -9.04
CA PHE A 201 20.54 11.70 -9.19
C PHE A 201 19.72 12.06 -10.42
N LEU A 202 19.42 13.36 -10.61
CA LEU A 202 18.72 13.85 -11.80
C LEU A 202 19.47 13.55 -13.10
N ARG A 203 20.81 13.62 -13.08
CA ARG A 203 21.63 13.24 -14.23
C ARG A 203 21.49 11.76 -14.55
N GLN A 204 21.45 10.89 -13.54
CA GLN A 204 21.25 9.45 -13.72
C GLN A 204 19.86 9.13 -14.28
N VAL A 205 18.81 9.83 -13.83
CA VAL A 205 17.47 9.71 -14.40
C VAL A 205 17.45 10.10 -15.88
N LYS A 206 18.06 11.24 -16.25
CA LYS A 206 18.16 11.68 -17.65
C LYS A 206 18.94 10.70 -18.53
N GLN A 207 19.87 9.94 -17.96
CA GLN A 207 20.64 8.90 -18.65
C GLN A 207 19.90 7.55 -18.70
N GLY A 208 18.70 7.44 -18.13
CA GLY A 208 17.96 6.17 -18.05
C GLY A 208 18.58 5.12 -17.12
N LYS A 209 19.51 5.54 -16.22
CA LYS A 209 20.11 4.67 -15.21
C LYS A 209 19.26 4.52 -13.94
N ARG A 210 18.35 5.45 -13.74
CA ARG A 210 17.36 5.46 -12.66
C ARG A 210 16.01 5.88 -13.20
N GLU A 211 14.96 5.51 -12.48
CA GLU A 211 13.59 5.85 -12.81
C GLU A 211 13.20 7.22 -12.22
N GLN A 212 12.31 7.94 -12.91
CA GLN A 212 11.82 9.25 -12.43
C GLN A 212 11.14 9.14 -11.08
N TRP A 213 10.37 8.06 -10.83
CA TRP A 213 9.67 7.88 -9.56
C TRP A 213 10.61 7.73 -8.36
N GLU A 214 11.85 7.22 -8.55
CA GLU A 214 12.85 7.16 -7.48
C GLU A 214 13.29 8.56 -7.05
N TYR A 215 13.47 9.48 -8.03
CA TYR A 215 13.76 10.88 -7.74
C TYR A 215 12.58 11.56 -7.02
N ASP A 216 11.38 11.36 -7.54
CA ASP A 216 10.15 11.92 -6.99
C ASP A 216 9.92 11.46 -5.54
N TRP A 217 10.18 10.19 -5.25
CA TRP A 217 10.09 9.67 -3.90
C TRP A 217 11.14 10.26 -2.95
N ILE A 218 12.42 10.24 -3.34
CA ILE A 218 13.52 10.64 -2.44
C ILE A 218 13.51 12.15 -2.22
N TRP A 219 13.33 12.95 -3.27
CA TRP A 219 13.53 14.39 -3.24
C TRP A 219 12.24 15.21 -3.21
N GLU A 220 11.21 14.77 -3.92
CA GLU A 220 9.94 15.49 -3.98
C GLU A 220 8.92 15.02 -2.91
N GLY A 221 9.22 13.92 -2.21
CA GLY A 221 8.35 13.39 -1.16
C GLY A 221 7.03 12.83 -1.69
N LYS A 222 7.03 12.34 -2.92
CA LYS A 222 5.91 11.58 -3.47
C LYS A 222 5.98 10.13 -2.98
N PRO A 223 4.85 9.44 -2.83
CA PRO A 223 4.87 8.02 -2.51
C PRO A 223 5.58 7.20 -3.59
N LYS A 224 6.20 6.09 -3.17
CA LYS A 224 6.67 5.07 -4.10
C LYS A 224 5.50 4.44 -4.83
N PRO A 225 5.67 4.02 -6.08
CA PRO A 225 4.65 3.23 -6.78
C PRO A 225 4.51 1.83 -6.20
N ALA A 226 5.58 1.26 -5.63
CA ALA A 226 5.62 -0.08 -5.07
C ALA A 226 6.74 -0.25 -4.03
N VAL A 227 6.73 -1.36 -3.26
CA VAL A 227 7.77 -1.68 -2.28
C VAL A 227 9.12 -2.02 -2.94
N ASP A 228 10.19 -1.92 -2.18
CA ASP A 228 11.53 -2.30 -2.65
C ASP A 228 11.56 -3.79 -3.04
N GLY A 229 12.14 -4.09 -4.20
CA GLY A 229 12.17 -5.43 -4.76
C GLY A 229 10.86 -5.88 -5.41
N ALA A 230 9.87 -4.99 -5.56
CA ALA A 230 8.64 -5.30 -6.26
C ALA A 230 8.89 -5.71 -7.72
N ILE A 231 8.22 -6.77 -8.13
CA ILE A 231 8.36 -7.38 -9.45
C ILE A 231 7.83 -6.45 -10.56
N TYR A 232 6.82 -5.64 -10.23
CA TYR A 232 6.10 -4.79 -11.17
C TYR A 232 6.22 -3.29 -10.90
N ALA A 233 7.26 -2.84 -10.15
CA ALA A 233 7.40 -1.44 -9.73
C ALA A 233 7.22 -0.43 -10.88
N ASN A 234 7.93 -0.64 -11.99
CA ASN A 234 7.88 0.26 -13.15
C ASN A 234 6.52 0.21 -13.87
N GLN A 235 5.92 -0.97 -13.95
CA GLN A 235 4.61 -1.14 -14.57
C GLN A 235 3.51 -0.46 -13.75
N VAL A 236 3.55 -0.64 -12.44
CA VAL A 236 2.64 0.03 -11.48
C VAL A 236 2.81 1.54 -11.54
N ALA A 237 4.06 2.05 -11.62
CA ALA A 237 4.32 3.47 -11.78
C ALA A 237 3.61 4.05 -13.01
N LYS A 238 3.72 3.36 -14.16
CA LYS A 238 3.04 3.77 -15.42
C LYS A 238 1.52 3.75 -15.30
N VAL A 239 0.95 2.72 -14.65
CA VAL A 239 -0.51 2.67 -14.42
C VAL A 239 -0.99 3.89 -13.63
N LEU A 240 -0.24 4.29 -12.59
CA LEU A 240 -0.57 5.47 -11.78
C LEU A 240 -0.40 6.78 -12.56
N GLU A 241 0.71 6.92 -13.30
CA GLU A 241 1.00 8.09 -14.12
C GLU A 241 -0.06 8.30 -15.21
N GLU A 242 -0.44 7.23 -15.90
CA GLU A 242 -1.43 7.22 -16.96
C GLU A 242 -2.89 7.17 -16.46
N LYS A 243 -3.08 7.21 -15.14
CA LYS A 243 -4.39 7.17 -14.46
C LYS A 243 -5.24 5.94 -14.81
N ARG A 244 -4.60 4.81 -15.15
CA ARG A 244 -5.27 3.55 -15.51
C ARG A 244 -5.80 2.76 -14.30
N LEU A 245 -5.61 3.24 -13.09
CA LEU A 245 -6.37 2.91 -11.89
C LEU A 245 -7.37 4.05 -11.66
N GLY A 246 -8.62 3.87 -12.07
CA GLY A 246 -9.63 4.91 -12.10
C GLY A 246 -11.04 4.38 -12.22
N HIS A 247 -11.96 5.19 -12.73
CA HIS A 247 -13.33 4.76 -12.99
C HIS A 247 -13.41 4.00 -14.32
N TYR A 248 -13.31 2.68 -14.27
CA TYR A 248 -13.37 1.75 -15.39
C TYR A 248 -14.40 0.64 -15.08
N PRO A 249 -15.71 0.97 -15.03
CA PRO A 249 -16.72 -0.01 -14.72
C PRO A 249 -16.76 -1.12 -15.77
N HIS A 250 -17.48 -2.20 -15.49
CA HIS A 250 -17.70 -3.28 -16.45
C HIS A 250 -18.40 -2.76 -17.71
N ASP A 251 -18.11 -3.41 -18.82
CA ASP A 251 -18.84 -3.21 -20.08
C ASP A 251 -19.89 -4.34 -20.20
N PRO A 252 -21.19 -4.03 -20.23
CA PRO A 252 -22.23 -5.05 -20.32
C PRO A 252 -22.25 -5.84 -21.63
N ALA A 253 -21.55 -5.36 -22.66
CA ALA A 253 -21.41 -6.06 -23.93
C ALA A 253 -20.36 -7.18 -23.89
N LEU A 254 -19.41 -7.10 -22.93
CA LEU A 254 -18.29 -8.04 -22.83
C LEU A 254 -18.59 -9.16 -21.82
N TYR A 255 -17.98 -10.33 -22.07
CA TYR A 255 -17.98 -11.42 -21.11
C TYR A 255 -17.06 -11.13 -19.93
N THR A 256 -17.45 -11.56 -18.75
CA THR A 256 -16.65 -11.44 -17.53
C THR A 256 -16.08 -12.78 -17.16
N HIS A 257 -14.78 -12.95 -17.34
CA HIS A 257 -14.03 -14.14 -16.96
C HIS A 257 -13.58 -14.07 -15.51
N LEU A 258 -13.51 -15.24 -14.86
CA LEU A 258 -13.05 -15.38 -13.48
C LEU A 258 -11.68 -16.07 -13.49
N VAL A 259 -10.65 -15.41 -13.02
CA VAL A 259 -9.30 -16.00 -12.94
C VAL A 259 -8.94 -16.17 -11.48
N TRP A 260 -8.58 -17.42 -11.10
CA TRP A 260 -8.38 -17.83 -9.72
C TRP A 260 -6.91 -18.10 -9.43
N ASP A 261 -6.46 -17.78 -8.21
CA ASP A 261 -5.32 -18.43 -7.56
C ASP A 261 -5.80 -19.10 -6.29
N LEU A 262 -5.43 -20.38 -6.11
CA LEU A 262 -5.98 -21.23 -5.07
C LEU A 262 -5.15 -21.14 -3.79
N GLY A 263 -5.79 -20.89 -2.66
CA GLY A 263 -5.21 -20.93 -1.33
C GLY A 263 -6.26 -21.27 -0.28
N TRP A 264 -5.86 -22.00 0.75
CA TRP A 264 -6.74 -22.30 1.89
C TRP A 264 -6.31 -21.55 3.14
N ASP A 265 -5.09 -21.79 3.60
CA ASP A 265 -4.55 -21.14 4.82
C ASP A 265 -4.09 -19.71 4.56
N ASP A 266 -3.57 -19.44 3.35
CA ASP A 266 -3.15 -18.10 2.94
C ASP A 266 -4.37 -17.34 2.38
N SER A 267 -4.43 -17.07 1.09
CA SER A 267 -5.58 -16.36 0.51
C SER A 267 -5.95 -16.98 -0.83
N MET A 268 -7.25 -17.17 -1.09
CA MET A 268 -7.76 -17.39 -2.43
C MET A 268 -7.99 -16.04 -3.09
N SER A 269 -7.49 -15.86 -4.29
CA SER A 269 -7.64 -14.62 -5.07
C SER A 269 -8.40 -14.87 -6.35
N ILE A 270 -9.46 -14.08 -6.62
CA ILE A 270 -10.31 -14.22 -7.81
C ILE A 270 -10.46 -12.83 -8.46
N ALA A 271 -9.99 -12.69 -9.71
CA ALA A 271 -10.23 -11.50 -10.50
C ALA A 271 -11.41 -11.69 -11.46
N PHE A 272 -12.21 -10.65 -11.58
CA PHE A 272 -13.24 -10.48 -12.61
C PHE A 272 -12.63 -9.66 -13.74
N VAL A 273 -12.48 -10.28 -14.90
CA VAL A 273 -11.71 -9.71 -16.00
C VAL A 273 -12.54 -9.69 -17.27
N GLN A 274 -12.52 -8.53 -17.95
CA GLN A 274 -13.07 -8.38 -19.29
C GLN A 274 -11.95 -8.04 -20.27
N ARG A 275 -12.05 -8.52 -21.50
CA ARG A 275 -11.11 -8.19 -22.56
C ARG A 275 -11.84 -7.68 -23.78
N ASP A 276 -11.41 -6.53 -24.29
CA ASP A 276 -11.74 -6.08 -25.64
C ASP A 276 -10.51 -6.19 -26.56
N ALA A 277 -10.59 -5.65 -27.78
CA ALA A 277 -9.54 -5.81 -28.79
C ALA A 277 -8.13 -5.35 -28.37
N GLY A 278 -7.99 -4.46 -27.40
CA GLY A 278 -6.71 -3.88 -26.99
C GLY A 278 -6.54 -3.68 -25.48
N THR A 279 -7.59 -3.89 -24.69
CA THR A 279 -7.61 -3.56 -23.27
C THR A 279 -8.04 -4.76 -22.43
N VAL A 280 -7.40 -4.97 -21.31
CA VAL A 280 -7.79 -5.92 -20.26
C VAL A 280 -8.28 -5.13 -19.06
N ARG A 281 -9.55 -5.29 -18.71
CA ARG A 281 -10.23 -4.57 -17.64
C ARG A 281 -10.33 -5.46 -16.42
N PHE A 282 -9.73 -5.06 -15.33
CA PHE A 282 -9.98 -5.64 -14.00
C PHE A 282 -11.14 -4.85 -13.40
N ILE A 283 -12.31 -5.49 -13.29
CA ILE A 283 -13.56 -4.82 -12.91
C ILE A 283 -14.00 -5.12 -11.49
N ASP A 284 -13.58 -6.27 -10.95
CA ASP A 284 -13.86 -6.66 -9.57
C ASP A 284 -12.80 -7.64 -9.05
N PHE A 285 -12.75 -7.82 -7.72
CA PHE A 285 -11.76 -8.68 -7.08
C PHE A 285 -12.29 -9.24 -5.76
N ILE A 286 -12.08 -10.53 -5.53
CA ILE A 286 -12.33 -11.22 -4.26
C ILE A 286 -11.00 -11.75 -3.73
N GLU A 287 -10.73 -11.53 -2.46
CA GLU A 287 -9.61 -12.11 -1.74
C GLU A 287 -10.05 -12.45 -0.32
N ASP A 288 -9.99 -13.74 0.03
CA ASP A 288 -10.36 -14.21 1.35
C ASP A 288 -9.67 -15.55 1.63
N ASN A 289 -9.75 -16.06 2.86
CA ASN A 289 -9.20 -17.34 3.26
C ASN A 289 -10.21 -18.17 4.08
N HIS A 290 -9.90 -19.46 4.28
CA HIS A 290 -10.72 -20.39 5.07
C HIS A 290 -12.19 -20.48 4.61
N ARG A 291 -12.42 -20.31 3.31
CA ARG A 291 -13.74 -20.44 2.67
C ARG A 291 -13.75 -21.57 1.66
N THR A 292 -14.88 -22.21 1.52
CA THR A 292 -15.10 -23.29 0.56
C THR A 292 -15.50 -22.77 -0.83
N TYR A 293 -15.35 -23.59 -1.86
CA TYR A 293 -15.71 -23.20 -3.24
C TYR A 293 -17.18 -22.77 -3.36
N ASP A 294 -18.11 -23.45 -2.68
CA ASP A 294 -19.52 -23.08 -2.68
C ASP A 294 -19.77 -21.67 -2.14
N SER A 295 -19.05 -21.28 -1.09
CA SER A 295 -19.13 -19.93 -0.53
C SER A 295 -18.63 -18.87 -1.52
N TYR A 296 -17.52 -19.13 -2.25
CA TYR A 296 -17.03 -18.21 -3.28
C TYR A 296 -17.98 -18.14 -4.48
N VAL A 297 -18.48 -19.28 -4.95
CA VAL A 297 -19.43 -19.31 -6.09
C VAL A 297 -20.75 -18.61 -5.73
N ALA A 298 -21.22 -18.75 -4.48
CA ALA A 298 -22.39 -18.00 -4.01
C ALA A 298 -22.16 -16.48 -4.07
N GLU A 299 -21.01 -15.99 -3.62
CA GLU A 299 -20.66 -14.56 -3.71
C GLU A 299 -20.49 -14.10 -5.17
N ILE A 300 -19.86 -14.92 -6.03
CA ILE A 300 -19.75 -14.62 -7.47
C ILE A 300 -21.15 -14.47 -8.08
N ARG A 301 -22.08 -15.37 -7.74
CA ARG A 301 -23.47 -15.33 -8.23
C ARG A 301 -24.18 -14.07 -7.78
N GLU A 302 -24.04 -13.69 -6.52
CA GLU A 302 -24.60 -12.44 -5.97
C GLU A 302 -24.05 -11.21 -6.70
N ARG A 303 -22.71 -11.11 -6.84
CA ARG A 303 -22.05 -9.99 -7.56
C ARG A 303 -22.44 -9.95 -9.03
N ALA A 304 -22.51 -11.10 -9.70
CA ALA A 304 -22.93 -11.18 -11.10
C ALA A 304 -24.37 -10.67 -11.29
N GLN A 305 -25.28 -11.02 -10.39
CA GLN A 305 -26.66 -10.56 -10.44
C GLN A 305 -26.77 -9.06 -10.13
N ALA A 306 -26.08 -8.59 -9.08
CA ALA A 306 -26.14 -7.20 -8.65
C ALA A 306 -25.56 -6.24 -9.67
N ASN A 307 -24.50 -6.62 -10.36
CA ASN A 307 -23.76 -5.75 -11.29
C ASN A 307 -24.03 -6.07 -12.78
N GLY A 308 -24.74 -7.16 -13.10
CA GLY A 308 -25.01 -7.55 -14.48
C GLY A 308 -23.78 -8.17 -15.20
N TYR A 309 -22.88 -8.81 -14.48
CA TYR A 309 -21.71 -9.46 -15.10
C TYR A 309 -22.11 -10.68 -15.93
N ARG A 310 -21.64 -10.75 -17.16
CA ARG A 310 -21.88 -11.88 -18.06
C ARG A 310 -20.85 -12.98 -17.80
N ILE A 311 -21.19 -13.89 -16.90
CA ILE A 311 -20.38 -15.05 -16.51
C ILE A 311 -21.13 -16.32 -16.96
N ALA A 312 -20.39 -17.30 -17.47
CA ALA A 312 -20.92 -18.65 -17.79
C ALA A 312 -21.22 -19.40 -16.48
N LEU A 313 -22.41 -19.18 -15.97
CA LEU A 313 -22.89 -19.66 -14.68
C LEU A 313 -24.34 -20.11 -14.79
N ASP A 314 -24.66 -21.30 -14.25
CA ASP A 314 -25.99 -21.88 -14.25
C ASP A 314 -26.60 -22.01 -15.67
N GLY A 315 -25.78 -22.41 -16.67
CA GLY A 315 -26.16 -22.56 -18.06
C GLY A 315 -26.35 -21.26 -18.86
N ARG A 316 -25.95 -20.12 -18.28
CA ARG A 316 -25.95 -18.83 -18.99
C ARG A 316 -24.67 -18.66 -19.79
N GLU A 317 -24.80 -18.07 -20.96
CA GLU A 317 -23.65 -17.69 -21.79
C GLU A 317 -22.85 -16.54 -21.18
N GLY A 318 -21.53 -16.65 -21.15
CA GLY A 318 -20.66 -15.62 -20.55
C GLY A 318 -19.20 -16.05 -20.47
N GLY A 319 -18.43 -15.28 -19.71
CA GLY A 319 -17.01 -15.58 -19.45
C GLY A 319 -16.83 -16.76 -18.52
N LYS A 320 -15.76 -17.52 -18.71
CA LYS A 320 -15.48 -18.79 -18.03
C LYS A 320 -14.60 -18.61 -16.80
N ALA A 321 -14.60 -19.63 -15.93
CA ALA A 321 -13.69 -19.72 -14.79
C ALA A 321 -12.35 -20.36 -15.22
N TRP A 322 -11.25 -19.77 -14.79
CA TRP A 322 -9.89 -20.19 -15.08
C TRP A 322 -9.15 -20.45 -13.78
N LEU A 323 -9.05 -21.71 -13.40
CA LEU A 323 -8.28 -22.13 -12.23
C LEU A 323 -6.82 -22.39 -12.65
N PRO A 324 -5.84 -22.27 -11.73
CA PRO A 324 -4.46 -22.64 -12.02
C PRO A 324 -4.33 -24.14 -12.33
N HIS A 325 -3.19 -24.53 -12.87
CA HIS A 325 -2.93 -25.91 -13.29
C HIS A 325 -3.11 -26.98 -12.20
N ASP A 326 -2.90 -26.61 -10.94
CA ASP A 326 -3.12 -27.48 -9.78
C ASP A 326 -4.61 -27.61 -9.43
N GLY A 327 -5.48 -26.72 -9.92
CA GLY A 327 -6.93 -26.87 -9.86
C GLY A 327 -7.47 -28.10 -10.60
N ALA A 328 -6.69 -28.68 -11.51
CA ALA A 328 -7.00 -29.99 -12.15
C ALA A 328 -6.60 -31.21 -11.30
N SER A 329 -5.84 -30.99 -10.20
CA SER A 329 -5.38 -32.07 -9.33
C SER A 329 -6.53 -32.61 -8.51
N LYS A 330 -6.69 -33.96 -8.51
CA LYS A 330 -7.75 -34.63 -7.76
C LYS A 330 -7.40 -34.74 -6.27
N ASN A 331 -8.33 -34.36 -5.43
CA ASN A 331 -8.24 -34.60 -4.00
C ASN A 331 -8.36 -36.10 -3.70
N ALA A 332 -7.40 -36.65 -2.96
CA ALA A 332 -7.34 -38.08 -2.67
C ALA A 332 -8.55 -38.63 -1.86
N GLN A 333 -9.22 -37.76 -1.10
CA GLN A 333 -10.38 -38.16 -0.28
C GLN A 333 -11.70 -38.11 -1.06
N THR A 334 -11.87 -37.11 -1.94
CA THR A 334 -13.13 -36.89 -2.66
C THR A 334 -13.10 -37.41 -4.10
N GLY A 335 -11.90 -37.65 -4.65
CA GLY A 335 -11.69 -38.00 -6.06
C GLY A 335 -11.96 -36.86 -7.05
N LYS A 336 -12.37 -35.66 -6.57
CA LYS A 336 -12.72 -34.50 -7.38
C LYS A 336 -11.57 -33.50 -7.44
N SER A 337 -11.44 -32.84 -8.56
CA SER A 337 -10.56 -31.68 -8.72
C SER A 337 -11.27 -30.36 -8.35
N GLY A 338 -10.53 -29.28 -8.22
CA GLY A 338 -11.11 -27.93 -8.11
C GLY A 338 -11.98 -27.58 -9.30
N ASN A 339 -11.52 -27.92 -10.53
CA ASN A 339 -12.28 -27.74 -11.77
C ASN A 339 -13.63 -28.50 -11.74
N ASP A 340 -13.62 -29.76 -11.29
CA ASP A 340 -14.85 -30.53 -11.16
C ASP A 340 -15.81 -29.89 -10.16
N THR A 341 -15.27 -29.43 -9.04
CA THR A 341 -16.08 -28.81 -7.97
C THR A 341 -16.76 -27.52 -8.44
N VAL A 342 -16.04 -26.63 -9.11
CA VAL A 342 -16.65 -25.36 -9.58
C VAL A 342 -17.65 -25.61 -10.72
N ARG A 343 -17.46 -26.64 -11.56
CA ARG A 343 -18.46 -27.06 -12.55
C ARG A 343 -19.74 -27.57 -11.91
N GLU A 344 -19.64 -28.41 -10.88
CA GLU A 344 -20.81 -28.87 -10.13
C GLU A 344 -21.59 -27.72 -9.47
N LEU A 345 -20.89 -26.64 -9.13
CA LEU A 345 -21.49 -25.41 -8.59
C LEU A 345 -22.05 -24.48 -9.67
N GLY A 346 -22.01 -24.88 -10.95
CA GLY A 346 -22.63 -24.19 -12.06
C GLY A 346 -21.72 -23.29 -12.88
N LEU A 347 -20.41 -23.18 -12.59
CA LEU A 347 -19.47 -22.39 -13.38
C LEU A 347 -18.92 -23.22 -14.55
N GLU A 348 -18.81 -22.63 -15.73
CA GLU A 348 -18.05 -23.22 -16.84
C GLU A 348 -16.57 -22.97 -16.67
N VAL A 349 -15.75 -24.01 -16.80
CA VAL A 349 -14.28 -23.92 -16.75
C VAL A 349 -13.72 -23.71 -18.15
N GLY A 350 -12.84 -22.73 -18.32
CA GLY A 350 -12.20 -22.46 -19.59
C GLY A 350 -11.19 -23.52 -19.99
N THR A 351 -11.15 -23.85 -21.28
CA THR A 351 -10.18 -24.77 -21.89
C THR A 351 -9.13 -23.92 -22.62
N ASN A 352 -7.85 -24.17 -22.32
CA ASN A 352 -6.74 -23.45 -22.94
C ASN A 352 -6.40 -23.99 -24.34
N SER A 353 -5.49 -23.30 -25.05
CA SER A 353 -5.05 -23.68 -26.39
C SER A 353 -4.45 -25.08 -26.51
N ASP A 354 -4.02 -25.69 -25.43
CA ASP A 354 -3.53 -27.08 -25.37
C ASP A 354 -4.66 -28.12 -25.19
N GLY A 355 -5.92 -27.68 -25.19
CA GLY A 355 -7.08 -28.51 -24.97
C GLY A 355 -7.26 -28.99 -23.52
N LYS A 356 -6.62 -28.30 -22.55
CA LYS A 356 -6.69 -28.64 -21.12
C LYS A 356 -7.46 -27.57 -20.36
N ASP A 357 -8.13 -27.99 -19.31
CA ASP A 357 -8.84 -27.07 -18.42
C ASP A 357 -7.89 -26.16 -17.64
N GLY A 358 -8.29 -24.89 -17.55
CA GLY A 358 -7.62 -23.89 -16.72
C GLY A 358 -6.33 -23.33 -17.33
N VAL A 359 -5.52 -22.72 -16.47
CA VAL A 359 -4.30 -22.00 -16.86
C VAL A 359 -3.13 -22.96 -17.07
N PRO A 360 -2.40 -22.90 -18.20
CA PRO A 360 -1.24 -23.76 -18.43
C PRO A 360 -0.06 -23.38 -17.50
N ASN A 361 0.73 -24.39 -17.12
CA ASN A 361 1.93 -24.17 -16.31
C ASN A 361 3.16 -23.87 -17.18
N ILE A 362 3.60 -22.63 -17.17
CA ILE A 362 4.82 -22.19 -17.90
C ILE A 362 5.96 -21.75 -16.97
N GLY A 363 5.83 -22.03 -15.67
CA GLY A 363 6.80 -21.61 -14.67
C GLY A 363 6.74 -20.13 -14.30
N ILE A 364 7.12 -19.82 -13.06
CA ILE A 364 6.89 -18.49 -12.44
C ILE A 364 7.62 -17.35 -13.18
N ASP A 365 8.87 -17.56 -13.61
CA ASP A 365 9.62 -16.48 -14.27
C ASP A 365 9.09 -16.16 -15.67
N ALA A 366 8.57 -17.16 -16.38
CA ALA A 366 7.89 -16.95 -17.66
C ALA A 366 6.58 -16.20 -17.45
N ARG A 367 5.76 -16.61 -16.47
CA ARG A 367 4.51 -15.93 -16.12
C ARG A 367 4.75 -14.47 -15.76
N ILE A 368 5.78 -14.16 -14.94
CA ILE A 368 6.14 -12.79 -14.58
C ILE A 368 6.51 -11.96 -15.82
N ARG A 369 7.25 -12.53 -16.77
CA ARG A 369 7.60 -11.80 -18.02
C ARG A 369 6.36 -11.45 -18.84
N VAL A 370 5.44 -12.39 -19.00
CA VAL A 370 4.16 -12.14 -19.72
C VAL A 370 3.33 -11.11 -18.95
N GLY A 371 3.28 -11.21 -17.62
CA GLY A 371 2.61 -10.24 -16.75
C GLY A 371 3.11 -8.80 -16.95
N ARG A 372 4.43 -8.59 -17.10
CA ARG A 372 4.98 -7.27 -17.41
C ARG A 372 4.44 -6.70 -18.72
N SER A 373 4.29 -7.53 -19.73
CA SER A 373 3.74 -7.13 -21.04
C SER A 373 2.25 -6.82 -20.94
N LEU A 374 1.51 -7.58 -20.15
CA LEU A 374 0.08 -7.39 -19.96
C LEU A 374 -0.24 -6.01 -19.36
N PHE A 375 0.57 -5.52 -18.43
CA PHE A 375 0.33 -4.23 -17.77
C PHE A 375 0.13 -3.06 -18.74
N ALA A 376 0.74 -3.10 -19.92
CA ALA A 376 0.56 -2.04 -20.94
C ALA A 376 -0.89 -1.92 -21.43
N LYS A 377 -1.67 -3.00 -21.30
CA LYS A 377 -3.07 -3.11 -21.75
C LYS A 377 -4.07 -3.02 -20.60
N CYS A 378 -3.61 -3.06 -19.34
CA CYS A 378 -4.49 -3.13 -18.18
C CYS A 378 -5.07 -1.79 -17.79
N VAL A 379 -6.37 -1.80 -17.43
CA VAL A 379 -7.05 -0.78 -16.64
C VAL A 379 -7.70 -1.45 -15.44
N PHE A 380 -7.78 -0.70 -14.32
CA PHE A 380 -8.31 -1.22 -13.05
C PHE A 380 -9.44 -0.33 -12.56
N HIS A 381 -10.60 -0.91 -12.29
CA HIS A 381 -11.71 -0.19 -11.65
C HIS A 381 -11.37 0.05 -10.19
N ARG A 382 -11.12 1.31 -9.82
CA ARG A 382 -10.57 1.67 -8.51
C ARG A 382 -11.43 1.18 -7.35
N GLU A 383 -12.75 1.33 -7.45
CA GLU A 383 -13.67 1.07 -6.34
C GLU A 383 -13.61 -0.39 -5.85
N THR A 384 -13.43 -1.35 -6.77
CA THR A 384 -13.43 -2.79 -6.48
C THR A 384 -12.05 -3.42 -6.54
N CYS A 385 -11.14 -2.89 -7.38
CA CYS A 385 -9.82 -3.47 -7.62
C CYS A 385 -8.67 -2.74 -6.89
N GLN A 386 -8.95 -1.73 -6.04
CA GLN A 386 -7.91 -1.13 -5.21
C GLN A 386 -7.18 -2.18 -4.34
N PRO A 387 -7.86 -3.18 -3.72
CA PRO A 387 -7.18 -4.24 -2.98
C PRO A 387 -6.21 -5.04 -3.85
N LEU A 388 -6.62 -5.47 -5.06
CA LEU A 388 -5.74 -6.14 -6.02
C LEU A 388 -4.51 -5.29 -6.34
N PHE A 389 -4.72 -4.01 -6.67
CA PHE A 389 -3.63 -3.12 -7.02
C PHE A 389 -2.63 -2.93 -5.86
N ASN A 390 -3.11 -2.86 -4.63
CA ASN A 390 -2.29 -2.81 -3.42
C ASN A 390 -1.42 -4.06 -3.27
N ARG A 391 -1.94 -5.25 -3.61
CA ARG A 391 -1.17 -6.50 -3.62
C ARG A 391 -0.09 -6.47 -4.70
N LEU A 392 -0.41 -6.01 -5.92
CA LEU A 392 0.55 -5.89 -7.01
C LEU A 392 1.70 -4.92 -6.69
N GLN A 393 1.45 -3.85 -5.94
CA GLN A 393 2.49 -2.95 -5.42
C GLN A 393 3.46 -3.64 -4.46
N ARG A 394 3.01 -4.72 -3.78
CA ARG A 394 3.76 -5.46 -2.77
C ARG A 394 4.27 -6.82 -3.28
N TYR A 395 3.86 -7.24 -4.47
CA TYR A 395 4.31 -8.49 -5.08
C TYR A 395 5.80 -8.40 -5.39
N ALA A 396 6.62 -9.05 -4.57
CA ALA A 396 8.08 -8.84 -4.56
C ALA A 396 8.86 -10.15 -4.55
N ARG A 397 10.13 -10.08 -4.96
CA ARG A 397 11.08 -11.17 -4.76
C ARG A 397 11.69 -11.10 -3.37
N ARG A 398 12.08 -12.25 -2.84
CA ARG A 398 12.96 -12.30 -1.66
C ARG A 398 14.33 -11.77 -2.07
N ILE A 399 14.87 -10.88 -1.26
CA ILE A 399 16.24 -10.40 -1.41
C ILE A 399 17.09 -11.07 -0.34
N ASN A 400 18.14 -11.77 -0.75
CA ASN A 400 19.14 -12.27 0.17
C ASN A 400 19.87 -11.08 0.79
N LYS A 401 19.82 -10.94 2.10
CA LYS A 401 20.40 -9.79 2.81
C LYS A 401 21.92 -9.73 2.75
N GLU A 402 22.59 -10.88 2.54
CA GLU A 402 24.05 -10.97 2.50
C GLU A 402 24.58 -10.69 1.10
N THR A 403 23.91 -11.21 0.06
CA THR A 403 24.38 -11.10 -1.33
C THR A 403 23.69 -9.99 -2.11
N GLY A 404 22.58 -9.43 -1.61
CA GLY A 404 21.73 -8.47 -2.33
C GLY A 404 21.00 -9.08 -3.54
N GLN A 405 21.13 -10.37 -3.79
CA GLN A 405 20.52 -11.03 -4.93
C GLN A 405 19.05 -11.35 -4.69
N ALA A 406 18.25 -11.10 -5.72
CA ALA A 406 16.84 -11.50 -5.74
C ALA A 406 16.74 -13.03 -5.93
N THR A 407 15.94 -13.67 -5.08
CA THR A 407 15.61 -15.10 -5.16
C THR A 407 14.15 -15.29 -5.55
N GLY A 408 13.52 -16.41 -5.24
CA GLY A 408 12.10 -16.67 -5.56
C GLY A 408 11.15 -15.61 -5.04
N VAL A 409 9.88 -15.70 -5.42
CA VAL A 409 8.82 -14.80 -4.95
C VAL A 409 8.67 -14.89 -3.43
N LYS A 410 8.45 -13.74 -2.79
CA LYS A 410 8.21 -13.67 -1.36
C LYS A 410 6.81 -14.18 -1.05
N LYS A 411 6.72 -15.16 -0.16
CA LYS A 411 5.45 -15.71 0.32
C LYS A 411 5.02 -14.94 1.57
N ASP A 412 4.17 -13.93 1.41
CA ASP A 412 3.73 -13.03 2.49
C ASP A 412 2.27 -12.61 2.35
N GLY A 413 1.47 -13.41 1.63
CA GLY A 413 0.06 -13.13 1.36
C GLY A 413 -0.19 -12.13 0.23
N ASN A 414 0.86 -11.49 -0.33
CA ASN A 414 0.72 -10.67 -1.53
C ASN A 414 0.97 -11.46 -2.81
N ASP A 415 1.48 -12.66 -2.69
CA ASP A 415 1.83 -13.54 -3.80
C ASP A 415 0.62 -14.12 -4.52
N HIS A 416 -0.46 -14.44 -3.83
CA HIS A 416 -1.68 -15.00 -4.44
C HIS A 416 -2.30 -14.06 -5.49
N ALA A 417 -2.53 -12.81 -5.15
CA ALA A 417 -3.03 -11.83 -6.10
C ALA A 417 -2.03 -11.55 -7.24
N GLY A 418 -0.72 -11.58 -6.95
CA GLY A 418 0.34 -11.48 -7.94
C GLY A 418 0.38 -12.67 -8.89
N ASP A 419 0.27 -13.88 -8.38
CA ASP A 419 0.24 -15.11 -9.16
C ASP A 419 -1.05 -15.17 -10.01
N MET A 420 -2.22 -14.84 -9.45
CA MET A 420 -3.48 -14.69 -10.17
C MET A 420 -3.35 -13.70 -11.35
N PHE A 421 -2.73 -12.54 -11.13
CA PHE A 421 -2.48 -11.57 -12.21
C PHE A 421 -1.60 -12.17 -13.31
N THR A 422 -0.60 -12.98 -12.96
CA THR A 422 0.22 -13.67 -13.96
C THR A 422 -0.57 -14.71 -14.76
N TYR A 423 -1.57 -15.34 -14.15
CA TYR A 423 -2.48 -16.27 -14.85
C TYR A 423 -3.34 -15.55 -15.88
N VAL A 424 -3.89 -14.38 -15.55
CA VAL A 424 -4.58 -13.52 -16.54
C VAL A 424 -3.68 -13.26 -17.74
N ALA A 425 -2.39 -12.99 -17.49
CA ALA A 425 -1.44 -12.70 -18.55
C ALA A 425 -1.17 -13.90 -19.47
N VAL A 426 -1.16 -15.11 -18.91
CA VAL A 426 -0.92 -16.34 -19.65
C VAL A 426 -2.09 -16.67 -20.58
N ILE A 427 -3.32 -16.46 -20.10
CA ILE A 427 -4.55 -16.80 -20.84
C ILE A 427 -5.20 -15.56 -21.51
N GLU A 428 -4.49 -14.47 -21.66
CA GLU A 428 -5.08 -13.22 -22.21
C GLU A 428 -5.82 -13.46 -23.54
N LYS A 429 -5.27 -14.32 -24.39
CA LYS A 429 -5.84 -14.59 -25.71
C LYS A 429 -7.09 -15.46 -25.67
N GLU A 430 -7.24 -16.26 -24.65
CA GLU A 430 -8.37 -17.15 -24.41
C GLU A 430 -9.57 -16.43 -23.76
N LEU A 431 -9.37 -15.19 -23.27
CA LEU A 431 -10.46 -14.36 -22.73
C LEU A 431 -11.29 -13.77 -23.88
N THR A 432 -12.13 -14.58 -24.50
CA THR A 432 -12.93 -14.22 -25.68
C THR A 432 -14.33 -13.77 -25.29
N ASN A 433 -14.99 -13.00 -26.19
CA ASN A 433 -16.38 -12.56 -26.07
C ASN A 433 -17.30 -13.27 -27.05
N GLU A 434 -16.82 -14.33 -27.69
CA GLU A 434 -17.58 -15.10 -28.66
C GLU A 434 -18.04 -16.42 -28.01
N PRO A 435 -19.29 -16.86 -28.28
CA PRO A 435 -19.72 -18.20 -27.89
C PRO A 435 -18.82 -19.23 -28.60
N GLU A 436 -18.53 -20.34 -27.94
CA GLU A 436 -17.83 -21.43 -28.62
C GLU A 436 -18.66 -21.88 -29.85
N PRO A 437 -18.02 -22.14 -31.00
CA PRO A 437 -18.72 -22.70 -32.12
C PRO A 437 -19.34 -24.03 -31.69
N MET A 438 -20.64 -24.17 -31.90
CA MET A 438 -21.31 -25.48 -31.67
C MET A 438 -20.54 -26.55 -32.45
N THR A 439 -19.85 -27.43 -31.77
CA THR A 439 -19.41 -28.69 -32.37
C THR A 439 -20.67 -29.47 -32.70
N LEU A 440 -21.04 -29.51 -33.96
CA LEU A 440 -22.05 -30.46 -34.41
C LEU A 440 -21.45 -31.83 -34.16
N ASP A 441 -22.03 -32.60 -33.23
CA ASP A 441 -21.72 -33.99 -33.06
C ASP A 441 -21.90 -34.67 -34.39
N ASP A 442 -20.84 -35.37 -34.86
CA ASP A 442 -20.83 -36.14 -36.13
C ASP A 442 -21.77 -37.34 -36.15
N ASP A 443 -22.59 -37.53 -35.11
CA ASP A 443 -23.50 -38.67 -34.93
C ASP A 443 -24.81 -38.58 -35.73
N ASP A 444 -25.11 -37.46 -36.41
CA ASP A 444 -26.34 -37.30 -37.21
C ASP A 444 -26.15 -37.57 -38.75
N ARG A 445 -25.05 -38.22 -39.15
CA ARG A 445 -24.80 -38.53 -40.57
C ARG A 445 -25.32 -39.86 -41.11
N ASP A 446 -26.08 -40.61 -40.32
CA ASP A 446 -26.67 -41.88 -40.79
C ASP A 446 -28.21 -41.85 -40.80
N VAL A 447 -28.82 -40.88 -41.46
CA VAL A 447 -30.20 -41.06 -41.95
C VAL A 447 -30.15 -41.27 -43.44
N GLY A 448 -29.88 -42.52 -43.80
CA GLY A 448 -29.98 -42.99 -45.19
C GLY A 448 -31.41 -42.85 -45.68
N PHE A 449 -31.61 -41.97 -46.67
CA PHE A 449 -32.82 -42.02 -47.50
C PHE A 449 -32.66 -43.17 -48.46
N ALA A 450 -33.39 -44.26 -48.21
CA ALA A 450 -33.66 -45.30 -49.23
C ALA A 450 -34.82 -44.83 -50.08
N PHE A 451 -34.57 -44.73 -51.40
CA PHE A 451 -35.58 -44.71 -52.45
C PHE A 451 -35.79 -46.12 -52.98
#